data_f39725ecda8d843ca94d766368516fa4
#
_entry.id   f39725ecda8d843ca94d766368516fa4
#
_cell.length_a   1.000
_cell.length_b   1.000
_cell.length_c   1.000
_cell.angle_alpha   90.00
_cell.angle_beta   90.00
_cell.angle_gamma   90.00
#
_symmetry.space_group_name_H-M   'P 1'
#
loop_
_entity.id
_entity.type
_entity.pdbx_description
1 polymer ?
#
loop_
_entity_poly.entity_id
_entity_poly.type
_entity_poly.pdbx_seq_one_letter_code
_entity_poly.pdbx_strand_id
1 'polypeptide(L)'
;MLNLPNLIEAGLTPREAEFLLDLHRGDEKSTRILEALVREKTGEDVLKFVEIYNYLKKLNAKKTHFKAPKIKLFDISEWLKNLPFAPTSDQLNAIADLRSDFGGERAVRRVVMGDVGSGKTLVMLAAALSVYPRPALIMAPTSILAEQIYAEAVRLLPDFMRIMLIKSGDKPEFDGVNLIIGTHVLLYQSLPAAPLVMIDEQHRFGSNQREKINALASVELG
;
A
#
# COMPACT_ATOMS: atom_id res chain seq x y z
N MET A 1 5.99 22.78 -15.43
CA MET A 1 6.58 24.13 -15.29
C MET A 1 6.20 24.66 -13.93
N LEU A 2 7.15 25.22 -13.17
CA LEU A 2 6.87 25.95 -11.93
C LEU A 2 6.13 27.25 -12.34
N ASN A 3 4.93 27.46 -11.79
CA ASN A 3 4.17 28.68 -11.97
C ASN A 3 3.53 29.11 -10.64
N LEU A 4 3.18 30.39 -10.55
CA LEU A 4 2.65 30.99 -9.33
C LEU A 4 1.39 30.27 -8.78
N PRO A 5 0.36 29.96 -9.61
CA PRO A 5 -0.83 29.28 -9.15
C PRO A 5 -0.54 27.91 -8.53
N ASN A 6 0.30 27.10 -9.15
CA ASN A 6 0.62 25.75 -8.65
C ASN A 6 1.39 25.79 -7.32
N LEU A 7 2.20 26.82 -7.09
CA LEU A 7 2.95 26.99 -5.86
C LEU A 7 2.03 27.45 -4.71
N ILE A 8 1.05 28.32 -5.01
CA ILE A 8 0.04 28.75 -4.04
C ILE A 8 -0.89 27.58 -3.67
N GLU A 9 -1.33 26.79 -4.65
CA GLU A 9 -2.14 25.58 -4.43
C GLU A 9 -1.39 24.53 -3.59
N ALA A 10 -0.06 24.49 -3.70
CA ALA A 10 0.80 23.66 -2.87
C ALA A 10 1.00 24.18 -1.43
N GLY A 11 0.38 25.31 -1.08
CA GLY A 11 0.39 25.85 0.28
C GLY A 11 1.41 26.95 0.55
N LEU A 12 2.09 27.47 -0.47
CA LEU A 12 2.98 28.63 -0.31
C LEU A 12 2.20 29.94 -0.30
N THR A 13 2.67 30.89 0.50
CA THR A 13 2.19 32.27 0.37
C THR A 13 2.59 32.88 -0.98
N PRO A 14 1.86 33.84 -1.52
CA PRO A 14 2.21 34.50 -2.78
C PRO A 14 3.65 35.00 -2.81
N ARG A 15 4.15 35.52 -1.68
CA ARG A 15 5.51 36.05 -1.54
C ARG A 15 6.58 34.96 -1.63
N GLU A 16 6.35 33.79 -1.02
CA GLU A 16 7.24 32.65 -1.10
C GLU A 16 7.24 32.04 -2.49
N ALA A 17 6.08 31.99 -3.15
CA ALA A 17 5.94 31.48 -4.49
C ALA A 17 6.66 32.38 -5.54
N GLU A 18 6.52 33.71 -5.43
CA GLU A 18 7.26 34.68 -6.27
C GLU A 18 8.77 34.57 -6.05
N PHE A 19 9.19 34.47 -4.80
CA PHE A 19 10.58 34.27 -4.43
C PHE A 19 11.18 33.01 -5.09
N LEU A 20 10.47 31.89 -5.06
CA LEU A 20 10.91 30.66 -5.71
C LEU A 20 10.97 30.77 -7.24
N LEU A 21 10.05 31.50 -7.85
CA LEU A 21 10.08 31.75 -9.29
C LEU A 21 11.27 32.64 -9.68
N ASP A 22 11.58 33.64 -8.88
CA ASP A 22 12.74 34.50 -9.07
C ASP A 22 14.06 33.71 -8.94
N LEU A 23 14.18 32.80 -7.97
CA LEU A 23 15.34 31.90 -7.83
C LEU A 23 15.55 30.99 -9.06
N HIS A 24 14.47 30.58 -9.74
CA HIS A 24 14.53 29.67 -10.88
C HIS A 24 14.79 30.36 -12.23
N ARG A 25 14.81 31.69 -12.27
CA ARG A 25 15.09 32.44 -13.50
C ARG A 25 16.54 32.33 -13.95
N GLY A 26 17.46 32.06 -13.00
CA GLY A 26 18.89 31.89 -13.29
C GLY A 26 19.60 33.17 -13.75
N ASP A 27 19.04 34.34 -13.41
CA ASP A 27 19.62 35.63 -13.67
C ASP A 27 20.53 36.12 -12.53
N GLU A 28 21.17 37.28 -12.74
CA GLU A 28 22.07 37.88 -11.75
C GLU A 28 21.36 38.20 -10.41
N LYS A 29 20.05 38.49 -10.45
CA LYS A 29 19.21 38.73 -9.32
C LYS A 29 19.01 37.44 -8.48
N SER A 30 18.78 36.30 -9.17
CA SER A 30 18.69 34.98 -8.54
C SER A 30 19.95 34.60 -7.79
N THR A 31 21.12 34.88 -8.38
CA THR A 31 22.42 34.60 -7.74
C THR A 31 22.61 35.41 -6.47
N ARG A 32 22.29 36.73 -6.49
CA ARG A 32 22.37 37.59 -5.30
C ARG A 32 21.40 37.17 -4.18
N ILE A 33 20.19 36.71 -4.55
CA ILE A 33 19.21 36.19 -3.60
C ILE A 33 19.75 34.90 -2.94
N LEU A 34 20.33 33.99 -3.72
CA LEU A 34 20.95 32.76 -3.20
C LEU A 34 22.11 33.05 -2.24
N GLU A 35 22.98 34.00 -2.59
CA GLU A 35 24.10 34.42 -1.73
C GLU A 35 23.61 35.03 -0.41
N ALA A 36 22.55 35.84 -0.45
CA ALA A 36 21.96 36.44 0.76
C ALA A 36 21.32 35.36 1.65
N LEU A 37 20.61 34.37 1.08
CA LEU A 37 20.01 33.25 1.81
C LEU A 37 21.06 32.39 2.52
N VAL A 38 22.16 32.08 1.84
CA VAL A 38 23.24 31.28 2.40
C VAL A 38 23.94 32.06 3.54
N ARG A 39 24.08 33.39 3.40
CA ARG A 39 24.74 34.25 4.38
C ARG A 39 23.88 34.47 5.63
N GLU A 40 22.56 34.59 5.50
CA GLU A 40 21.65 34.98 6.58
C GLU A 40 20.91 33.80 7.22
N LYS A 41 21.06 32.57 6.74
CA LYS A 41 20.32 31.37 7.18
C LYS A 41 18.78 31.49 7.18
N THR A 42 18.24 32.54 6.58
CA THR A 42 16.79 32.85 6.59
C THR A 42 15.98 32.10 5.53
N GLY A 43 16.65 31.41 4.61
CA GLY A 43 16.00 30.67 3.53
C GLY A 43 16.00 29.15 3.67
N GLU A 44 16.48 28.62 4.80
CA GLU A 44 16.69 27.19 4.97
C GLU A 44 15.37 26.41 4.88
N ASP A 45 14.29 26.94 5.46
CA ASP A 45 12.97 26.31 5.42
C ASP A 45 12.34 26.32 4.03
N VAL A 46 12.55 27.39 3.26
CA VAL A 46 12.07 27.49 1.86
C VAL A 46 12.83 26.50 0.97
N LEU A 47 14.15 26.39 1.15
CA LEU A 47 14.96 25.41 0.41
C LEU A 47 14.57 23.96 0.76
N LYS A 48 14.36 23.65 2.03
CA LYS A 48 13.83 22.35 2.48
C LYS A 48 12.47 22.05 1.86
N PHE A 49 11.57 23.05 1.84
CA PHE A 49 10.26 22.90 1.20
C PHE A 49 10.38 22.57 -0.28
N VAL A 50 11.24 23.28 -1.03
CA VAL A 50 11.48 23.03 -2.46
C VAL A 50 12.04 21.63 -2.69
N GLU A 51 12.97 21.20 -1.85
CA GLU A 51 13.56 19.87 -1.93
C GLU A 51 12.49 18.79 -1.69
N ILE A 52 11.68 18.93 -0.64
CA ILE A 52 10.56 18.03 -0.34
C ILE A 52 9.53 18.05 -1.47
N TYR A 53 9.15 19.23 -1.98
CA TYR A 53 8.20 19.35 -3.09
C TYR A 53 8.72 18.66 -4.37
N ASN A 54 9.98 18.89 -4.74
CA ASN A 54 10.59 18.22 -5.89
C ASN A 54 10.69 16.71 -5.70
N TYR A 55 10.97 16.27 -4.47
CA TYR A 55 10.98 14.85 -4.14
C TYR A 55 9.57 14.23 -4.27
N LEU A 56 8.55 14.87 -3.70
CA LEU A 56 7.15 14.43 -3.82
C LEU A 56 6.67 14.45 -5.27
N LYS A 57 7.05 15.47 -6.06
CA LYS A 57 6.74 15.54 -7.49
C LYS A 57 7.39 14.39 -8.27
N LYS A 58 8.65 14.07 -7.98
CA LYS A 58 9.34 12.90 -8.57
C LYS A 58 8.67 11.59 -8.15
N LEU A 59 8.23 11.46 -6.91
CA LEU A 59 7.48 10.30 -6.43
C LEU A 59 6.13 10.18 -7.14
N ASN A 60 5.39 11.28 -7.29
CA ASN A 60 4.10 11.29 -7.99
C ASN A 60 4.25 10.98 -9.48
N ALA A 61 5.31 11.48 -10.14
CA ALA A 61 5.60 11.17 -11.53
C ALA A 61 5.99 9.69 -11.75
N LYS A 62 6.52 9.03 -10.71
CA LYS A 62 6.80 7.59 -10.71
C LYS A 62 5.59 6.72 -10.35
N LYS A 63 4.45 7.31 -9.97
CA LYS A 63 3.21 6.57 -9.77
C LYS A 63 2.69 6.11 -11.13
N THR A 64 3.09 4.93 -11.53
CA THR A 64 2.43 4.20 -12.63
C THR A 64 1.02 3.83 -12.14
N HIS A 65 0.02 4.43 -12.77
CA HIS A 65 -1.37 4.03 -12.55
C HIS A 65 -1.63 2.77 -13.38
N PHE A 66 -1.58 1.62 -12.74
CA PHE A 66 -2.01 0.38 -13.38
C PHE A 66 -3.54 0.36 -13.41
N LYS A 67 -4.10 0.05 -14.58
CA LYS A 67 -5.52 -0.29 -14.66
C LYS A 67 -5.73 -1.59 -13.90
N ALA A 68 -6.76 -1.64 -13.09
CA ALA A 68 -7.20 -2.87 -12.44
C ALA A 68 -8.64 -3.14 -12.86
N PRO A 69 -8.99 -4.38 -13.18
CA PRO A 69 -10.38 -4.72 -13.47
C PRO A 69 -11.21 -4.55 -12.19
N LYS A 70 -12.43 -4.05 -12.33
CA LYS A 70 -13.39 -4.03 -11.22
C LYS A 70 -13.58 -5.44 -10.69
N ILE A 71 -13.46 -5.60 -9.39
CA ILE A 71 -13.70 -6.87 -8.70
C ILE A 71 -15.14 -6.89 -8.24
N LYS A 72 -15.90 -7.92 -8.64
CA LYS A 72 -17.20 -8.19 -8.00
C LYS A 72 -16.92 -8.66 -6.58
N LEU A 73 -17.30 -7.85 -5.61
CA LEU A 73 -17.05 -8.15 -4.20
C LEU A 73 -18.03 -9.21 -3.69
N PHE A 74 -17.49 -10.13 -2.90
CA PHE A 74 -18.28 -11.03 -2.10
C PHE A 74 -18.92 -10.28 -0.91
N ASP A 75 -20.15 -10.62 -0.57
CA ASP A 75 -20.82 -10.03 0.59
C ASP A 75 -20.33 -10.70 1.88
N ILE A 76 -19.69 -9.92 2.73
CA ILE A 76 -19.12 -10.38 4.01
C ILE A 76 -19.99 -10.00 5.21
N SER A 77 -21.17 -9.43 4.98
CA SER A 77 -22.02 -8.88 6.06
C SER A 77 -22.46 -9.96 7.06
N GLU A 78 -22.81 -11.13 6.56
CA GLU A 78 -23.22 -12.26 7.39
C GLU A 78 -22.03 -12.85 8.15
N TRP A 79 -20.88 -12.96 7.50
CA TRP A 79 -19.64 -13.39 8.14
C TRP A 79 -19.25 -12.46 9.31
N LEU A 80 -19.31 -11.14 9.11
CA LEU A 80 -19.02 -10.16 10.16
C LEU A 80 -19.94 -10.30 11.37
N LYS A 81 -21.23 -10.63 11.18
CA LYS A 81 -22.19 -10.85 12.27
C LYS A 81 -21.93 -12.14 13.06
N ASN A 82 -21.38 -13.14 12.40
CA ASN A 82 -21.13 -14.46 12.98
C ASN A 82 -19.73 -14.61 13.59
N LEU A 83 -18.94 -13.53 13.63
CA LEU A 83 -17.64 -13.55 14.31
C LEU A 83 -17.83 -13.81 15.82
N PRO A 84 -16.91 -14.55 16.48
CA PRO A 84 -16.98 -14.85 17.91
C PRO A 84 -16.72 -13.63 18.81
N PHE A 85 -16.53 -12.46 18.25
CA PHE A 85 -16.32 -11.16 18.90
C PHE A 85 -16.83 -10.02 18.00
N ALA A 86 -17.14 -8.89 18.61
CA ALA A 86 -17.54 -7.70 17.85
C ALA A 86 -16.29 -6.98 17.31
N PRO A 87 -16.20 -6.73 15.99
CA PRO A 87 -15.17 -5.87 15.44
C PRO A 87 -15.26 -4.44 15.96
N THR A 88 -14.14 -3.77 16.14
CA THR A 88 -14.11 -2.36 16.52
C THR A 88 -14.56 -1.46 15.36
N SER A 89 -14.98 -0.21 15.68
CA SER A 89 -15.31 0.80 14.67
C SER A 89 -14.17 1.03 13.69
N ASP A 90 -12.93 1.08 14.16
CA ASP A 90 -11.75 1.30 13.32
C ASP A 90 -11.48 0.13 12.37
N GLN A 91 -11.67 -1.10 12.84
CA GLN A 91 -11.60 -2.29 11.99
C GLN A 91 -12.68 -2.27 10.91
N LEU A 92 -13.91 -1.93 11.25
CA LEU A 92 -15.01 -1.82 10.28
C LEU A 92 -14.76 -0.72 9.25
N ASN A 93 -14.25 0.43 9.67
CA ASN A 93 -13.88 1.53 8.78
C ASN A 93 -12.75 1.10 7.83
N ALA A 94 -11.70 0.46 8.34
CA ALA A 94 -10.60 -0.04 7.52
C ALA A 94 -11.07 -1.08 6.48
N ILE A 95 -11.97 -1.98 6.87
CA ILE A 95 -12.59 -2.96 5.97
C ILE A 95 -13.42 -2.25 4.88
N ALA A 96 -14.24 -1.26 5.25
CA ALA A 96 -15.05 -0.50 4.31
C ALA A 96 -14.18 0.25 3.30
N ASP A 97 -13.12 0.89 3.75
CA ASP A 97 -12.15 1.58 2.91
C ASP A 97 -11.50 0.65 1.88
N LEU A 98 -10.99 -0.52 2.34
CA LEU A 98 -10.40 -1.52 1.45
C LEU A 98 -11.40 -2.02 0.41
N ARG A 99 -12.64 -2.29 0.81
CA ARG A 99 -13.70 -2.73 -0.11
C ARG A 99 -14.05 -1.65 -1.14
N SER A 100 -14.04 -0.38 -0.74
CA SER A 100 -14.23 0.75 -1.66
C SER A 100 -13.11 0.80 -2.72
N ASP A 101 -11.87 0.54 -2.33
CA ASP A 101 -10.73 0.51 -3.25
C ASP A 101 -10.87 -0.58 -4.32
N PHE A 102 -11.35 -1.77 -3.94
CA PHE A 102 -11.54 -2.90 -4.89
C PHE A 102 -12.60 -2.63 -5.95
N GLY A 103 -13.55 -1.74 -5.68
CA GLY A 103 -14.57 -1.31 -6.65
C GLY A 103 -14.05 -0.34 -7.71
N GLY A 104 -12.82 0.16 -7.57
CA GLY A 104 -12.17 1.10 -8.49
C GLY A 104 -11.63 0.43 -9.77
N GLU A 105 -11.30 1.25 -10.76
CA GLU A 105 -10.68 0.83 -12.04
C GLU A 105 -9.14 0.98 -12.02
N ARG A 106 -8.57 1.28 -10.88
CA ARG A 106 -7.14 1.51 -10.70
C ARG A 106 -6.61 0.63 -9.57
N ALA A 107 -5.42 0.08 -9.79
CA ALA A 107 -4.72 -0.61 -8.73
C ALA A 107 -4.38 0.38 -7.60
N VAL A 108 -4.70 0.01 -6.37
CA VAL A 108 -4.50 0.84 -5.18
C VAL A 108 -3.44 0.20 -4.29
N ARG A 109 -2.58 1.03 -3.72
CA ARG A 109 -1.68 0.64 -2.63
C ARG A 109 -2.13 1.36 -1.38
N ARG A 110 -2.56 0.59 -0.38
CA ARG A 110 -3.01 1.11 0.91
C ARG A 110 -2.14 0.58 2.03
N VAL A 111 -1.81 1.45 2.96
CA VAL A 111 -1.16 1.07 4.22
C VAL A 111 -2.22 1.09 5.31
N VAL A 112 -2.40 -0.04 6.00
CA VAL A 112 -3.23 -0.16 7.18
C VAL A 112 -2.33 -0.09 8.40
N MET A 113 -2.45 0.98 9.17
CA MET A 113 -1.68 1.21 10.38
C MET A 113 -2.49 0.85 11.62
N GLY A 114 -1.84 0.27 12.61
CA GLY A 114 -2.46 -0.07 13.88
C GLY A 114 -1.42 -0.68 14.82
N ASP A 115 -1.61 -0.53 16.11
CA ASP A 115 -0.73 -1.04 17.14
C ASP A 115 -0.68 -2.59 17.16
N VAL A 116 0.30 -3.14 17.85
CA VAL A 116 0.36 -4.58 18.10
C VAL A 116 -0.89 -5.01 18.86
N GLY A 117 -1.57 -6.05 18.39
CA GLY A 117 -2.82 -6.52 19.00
C GLY A 117 -4.09 -5.76 18.57
N SER A 118 -4.01 -4.76 17.67
CA SER A 118 -5.20 -4.04 17.15
C SER A 118 -6.11 -4.89 16.25
N GLY A 119 -5.75 -6.16 15.99
CA GLY A 119 -6.54 -7.09 15.18
C GLY A 119 -6.42 -6.84 13.67
N LYS A 120 -5.27 -6.38 13.18
CA LYS A 120 -5.00 -6.23 11.74
C LYS A 120 -5.28 -7.50 10.93
N THR A 121 -5.07 -8.67 11.54
CA THR A 121 -5.37 -9.96 10.91
C THR A 121 -6.83 -10.07 10.49
N LEU A 122 -7.77 -9.62 11.33
CA LEU A 122 -9.19 -9.60 10.97
C LEU A 122 -9.44 -8.76 9.71
N VAL A 123 -8.81 -7.58 9.61
CA VAL A 123 -8.95 -6.71 8.44
C VAL A 123 -8.39 -7.40 7.18
N MET A 124 -7.24 -8.08 7.28
CA MET A 124 -6.68 -8.86 6.18
C MET A 124 -7.59 -10.02 5.76
N LEU A 125 -8.18 -10.75 6.71
CA LEU A 125 -9.10 -11.86 6.41
C LEU A 125 -10.39 -11.35 5.77
N ALA A 126 -10.94 -10.23 6.23
CA ALA A 126 -12.10 -9.58 5.62
C ALA A 126 -11.82 -9.15 4.19
N ALA A 127 -10.63 -8.60 3.93
CA ALA A 127 -10.20 -8.23 2.58
C ALA A 127 -10.06 -9.45 1.67
N ALA A 128 -9.44 -10.54 2.16
CA ALA A 128 -9.31 -11.80 1.42
C ALA A 128 -10.69 -12.40 1.08
N LEU A 129 -11.61 -12.46 2.03
CA LEU A 129 -12.97 -12.94 1.81
C LEU A 129 -13.74 -12.05 0.83
N SER A 130 -13.48 -10.74 0.84
CA SER A 130 -14.15 -9.79 -0.08
C SER A 130 -13.83 -10.04 -1.55
N VAL A 131 -12.68 -10.61 -1.88
CA VAL A 131 -12.28 -10.89 -3.27
C VAL A 131 -12.64 -12.32 -3.72
N TYR A 132 -13.26 -13.14 -2.85
CA TYR A 132 -13.72 -14.49 -3.19
C TYR A 132 -14.60 -14.48 -4.46
N PRO A 133 -14.51 -15.47 -5.36
CA PRO A 133 -13.70 -16.70 -5.30
C PRO A 133 -12.24 -16.55 -5.77
N ARG A 134 -11.79 -15.34 -6.10
CA ARG A 134 -10.42 -15.10 -6.57
C ARG A 134 -9.41 -15.30 -5.44
N PRO A 135 -8.17 -15.71 -5.76
CA PRO A 135 -7.14 -15.89 -4.76
C PRO A 135 -6.67 -14.56 -4.14
N ALA A 136 -6.35 -14.59 -2.86
CA ALA A 136 -5.64 -13.53 -2.15
C ALA A 136 -4.32 -14.08 -1.58
N LEU A 137 -3.30 -13.24 -1.48
CA LEU A 137 -2.00 -13.59 -0.92
C LEU A 137 -1.77 -12.81 0.37
N ILE A 138 -1.30 -13.49 1.42
CA ILE A 138 -0.78 -12.86 2.65
C ILE A 138 0.67 -13.28 2.84
N MET A 139 1.55 -12.30 2.92
CA MET A 139 2.97 -12.51 3.20
C MET A 139 3.31 -12.02 4.59
N ALA A 140 3.82 -12.94 5.43
CA ALA A 140 4.29 -12.64 6.77
C ALA A 140 5.84 -12.63 6.83
N PRO A 141 6.45 -11.87 7.74
CA PRO A 141 7.91 -11.78 7.83
C PRO A 141 8.57 -13.05 8.37
N THR A 142 7.86 -13.86 9.15
CA THR A 142 8.36 -15.08 9.77
C THR A 142 7.39 -16.24 9.62
N SER A 143 7.91 -17.48 9.66
CA SER A 143 7.09 -18.70 9.61
C SER A 143 6.09 -18.77 10.77
N ILE A 144 6.50 -18.34 11.97
CA ILE A 144 5.63 -18.33 13.16
C ILE A 144 4.42 -17.41 12.93
N LEU A 145 4.63 -16.20 12.40
CA LEU A 145 3.54 -15.28 12.10
C LEU A 145 2.66 -15.80 10.96
N ALA A 146 3.25 -16.43 9.94
CA ALA A 146 2.47 -17.06 8.86
C ALA A 146 1.57 -18.18 9.42
N GLU A 147 2.08 -19.01 10.31
CA GLU A 147 1.31 -20.06 10.99
C GLU A 147 0.20 -19.51 11.89
N GLN A 148 0.46 -18.41 12.60
CA GLN A 148 -0.55 -17.72 13.40
C GLN A 148 -1.68 -17.16 12.54
N ILE A 149 -1.34 -16.47 11.44
CA ILE A 149 -2.33 -15.94 10.48
C ILE A 149 -3.13 -17.10 9.87
N TYR A 150 -2.47 -18.20 9.51
CA TYR A 150 -3.13 -19.38 8.97
C TYR A 150 -4.12 -19.99 9.96
N ALA A 151 -3.71 -20.20 11.22
CA ALA A 151 -4.58 -20.74 12.26
C ALA A 151 -5.81 -19.84 12.51
N GLU A 152 -5.60 -18.52 12.50
CA GLU A 152 -6.68 -17.53 12.62
C GLU A 152 -7.60 -17.58 11.39
N ALA A 153 -7.05 -17.69 10.20
CA ALA A 153 -7.81 -17.80 8.96
C ALA A 153 -8.71 -19.06 8.95
N VAL A 154 -8.16 -20.20 9.32
CA VAL A 154 -8.93 -21.46 9.43
C VAL A 154 -10.04 -21.36 10.49
N ARG A 155 -9.80 -20.63 11.59
CA ARG A 155 -10.77 -20.46 12.67
C ARG A 155 -11.92 -19.51 12.31
N LEU A 156 -11.64 -18.46 11.52
CA LEU A 156 -12.58 -17.35 11.31
C LEU A 156 -13.24 -17.34 9.93
N LEU A 157 -12.54 -17.81 8.89
CA LEU A 157 -13.09 -17.80 7.54
C LEU A 157 -14.08 -18.95 7.33
N PRO A 158 -15.06 -18.78 6.42
CA PRO A 158 -16.02 -19.82 6.10
C PRO A 158 -15.36 -21.08 5.52
N ASP A 159 -15.94 -22.24 5.77
CA ASP A 159 -15.43 -23.57 5.33
C ASP A 159 -15.26 -23.69 3.80
N PHE A 160 -15.97 -22.90 3.00
CA PHE A 160 -15.82 -22.90 1.55
C PHE A 160 -14.53 -22.21 1.07
N MET A 161 -13.84 -21.47 1.95
CA MET A 161 -12.55 -20.86 1.64
C MET A 161 -11.42 -21.89 1.72
N ARG A 162 -10.82 -22.22 0.58
CA ARG A 162 -9.63 -23.09 0.56
C ARG A 162 -8.40 -22.25 0.92
N ILE A 163 -7.86 -22.51 2.10
CA ILE A 163 -6.72 -21.79 2.67
C ILE A 163 -5.48 -22.68 2.61
N MET A 164 -4.36 -22.13 2.16
CA MET A 164 -3.09 -22.84 2.04
C MET A 164 -1.96 -22.07 2.72
N LEU A 165 -1.20 -22.75 3.57
CA LEU A 165 0.05 -22.25 4.13
C LEU A 165 1.22 -22.85 3.36
N ILE A 166 2.10 -21.99 2.84
CA ILE A 166 3.30 -22.39 2.09
C ILE A 166 4.54 -22.27 2.96
N LYS A 167 5.25 -23.38 3.08
CA LYS A 167 6.52 -23.48 3.80
C LYS A 167 7.69 -23.64 2.83
N SER A 168 8.90 -23.45 3.33
CA SER A 168 10.10 -23.68 2.53
C SER A 168 10.24 -25.15 2.12
N GLY A 169 10.44 -25.39 0.83
CA GLY A 169 10.54 -26.74 0.25
C GLY A 169 9.23 -27.30 -0.29
N ASP A 170 8.10 -26.66 -0.03
CA ASP A 170 6.81 -27.08 -0.58
C ASP A 170 6.78 -26.93 -2.11
N LYS A 171 6.06 -27.83 -2.76
CA LYS A 171 5.68 -27.77 -4.18
C LYS A 171 4.15 -27.76 -4.30
N PRO A 172 3.53 -26.60 -4.00
CA PRO A 172 2.09 -26.51 -3.92
C PRO A 172 1.40 -26.55 -5.28
N GLU A 173 0.21 -27.13 -5.30
CA GLU A 173 -0.76 -26.97 -6.38
C GLU A 173 -1.83 -25.98 -5.92
N PHE A 174 -2.05 -24.92 -6.71
CA PHE A 174 -2.91 -23.81 -6.31
C PHE A 174 -4.35 -23.89 -6.83
N ASP A 175 -4.73 -25.01 -7.47
CA ASP A 175 -6.06 -25.12 -8.03
C ASP A 175 -7.16 -24.98 -6.97
N GLY A 176 -8.06 -24.04 -7.22
CA GLY A 176 -9.17 -23.70 -6.33
C GLY A 176 -8.78 -23.11 -4.95
N VAL A 177 -7.51 -22.70 -4.74
CA VAL A 177 -7.09 -22.06 -3.50
C VAL A 177 -7.52 -20.59 -3.51
N ASN A 178 -8.18 -20.15 -2.42
CA ASN A 178 -8.71 -18.79 -2.28
C ASN A 178 -7.84 -17.87 -1.40
N LEU A 179 -7.06 -18.45 -0.47
CA LEU A 179 -6.15 -17.70 0.36
C LEU A 179 -4.83 -18.44 0.50
N ILE A 180 -3.74 -17.79 0.08
CA ILE A 180 -2.39 -18.33 0.16
C ILE A 180 -1.62 -17.51 1.18
N ILE A 181 -1.09 -18.17 2.20
CA ILE A 181 -0.34 -17.55 3.28
C ILE A 181 1.07 -18.14 3.27
N GLY A 182 2.09 -17.30 3.46
CA GLY A 182 3.46 -17.76 3.55
C GLY A 182 4.42 -16.63 3.92
N THR A 183 5.69 -16.92 3.84
CA THR A 183 6.76 -15.93 4.05
C THR A 183 7.30 -15.45 2.69
N HIS A 184 8.51 -14.89 2.68
CA HIS A 184 9.23 -14.57 1.45
C HIS A 184 9.38 -15.75 0.47
N VAL A 185 9.14 -16.98 0.92
CA VAL A 185 9.12 -18.18 0.06
C VAL A 185 8.12 -18.03 -1.09
N LEU A 186 7.03 -17.29 -0.90
CA LEU A 186 6.04 -16.99 -1.94
C LEU A 186 6.65 -16.29 -3.16
N LEU A 187 7.72 -15.52 -2.98
CA LEU A 187 8.41 -14.81 -4.08
C LEU A 187 9.14 -15.74 -5.05
N TYR A 188 9.24 -17.01 -4.71
CA TYR A 188 9.95 -18.06 -5.49
C TYR A 188 9.00 -19.16 -5.97
N GLN A 189 7.69 -18.99 -5.79
CA GLN A 189 6.67 -19.90 -6.27
C GLN A 189 5.99 -19.38 -7.53
N SER A 190 5.48 -20.27 -8.37
CA SER A 190 4.62 -19.93 -9.51
C SER A 190 3.20 -19.67 -9.01
N LEU A 191 2.97 -18.51 -8.39
CA LEU A 191 1.70 -18.15 -7.78
C LEU A 191 0.63 -17.88 -8.83
N PRO A 192 -0.66 -18.15 -8.52
CA PRO A 192 -1.76 -17.75 -9.38
C PRO A 192 -1.90 -16.22 -9.40
N ALA A 193 -2.47 -15.68 -10.47
CA ALA A 193 -2.82 -14.27 -10.55
C ALA A 193 -3.81 -13.90 -9.44
N ALA A 194 -3.39 -13.04 -8.52
CA ALA A 194 -4.15 -12.66 -7.34
C ALA A 194 -4.45 -11.15 -7.37
N PRO A 195 -5.74 -10.76 -7.31
CA PRO A 195 -6.11 -9.35 -7.29
C PRO A 195 -5.72 -8.63 -5.99
N LEU A 196 -5.40 -9.38 -4.94
CA LEU A 196 -5.08 -8.85 -3.63
C LEU A 196 -3.80 -9.49 -3.09
N VAL A 197 -2.80 -8.65 -2.81
CA VAL A 197 -1.56 -9.04 -2.14
C VAL A 197 -1.42 -8.20 -0.88
N MET A 198 -1.35 -8.84 0.25
CA MET A 198 -1.20 -8.21 1.57
C MET A 198 0.13 -8.60 2.20
N ILE A 199 0.77 -7.65 2.85
CA ILE A 199 2.08 -7.84 3.48
C ILE A 199 1.97 -7.37 4.91
N ASP A 200 2.18 -8.28 5.83
CA ASP A 200 2.30 -7.93 7.25
C ASP A 200 3.72 -7.49 7.57
N GLU A 201 3.87 -6.43 8.39
CA GLU A 201 5.17 -5.90 8.83
C GLU A 201 6.14 -5.60 7.65
N GLN A 202 5.67 -4.89 6.63
CA GLN A 202 6.41 -4.61 5.39
C GLN A 202 7.84 -4.10 5.61
N HIS A 203 8.09 -3.38 6.72
CA HIS A 203 9.41 -2.84 7.05
C HIS A 203 10.46 -3.92 7.33
N ARG A 204 10.06 -5.16 7.64
CA ARG A 204 10.96 -6.30 7.87
C ARG A 204 11.47 -6.96 6.60
N PHE A 205 10.96 -6.57 5.43
CA PHE A 205 11.40 -7.09 4.15
C PHE A 205 12.51 -6.23 3.54
N GLY A 206 13.55 -6.87 3.01
CA GLY A 206 14.65 -6.21 2.31
C GLY A 206 14.22 -5.52 1.01
N SER A 207 15.05 -4.62 0.48
CA SER A 207 14.75 -3.82 -0.73
C SER A 207 14.41 -4.70 -1.94
N ASN A 208 15.21 -5.75 -2.19
CA ASN A 208 15.01 -6.67 -3.31
C ASN A 208 13.71 -7.49 -3.17
N GLN A 209 13.33 -7.83 -1.93
CA GLN A 209 12.07 -8.53 -1.66
C GLN A 209 10.88 -7.61 -1.93
N ARG A 210 10.96 -6.35 -1.50
CA ARG A 210 9.91 -5.35 -1.76
C ARG A 210 9.69 -5.09 -3.25
N GLU A 211 10.77 -5.12 -4.05
CA GLU A 211 10.68 -4.98 -5.50
C GLU A 211 9.93 -6.16 -6.13
N LYS A 212 10.26 -7.40 -5.76
CA LYS A 212 9.55 -8.60 -6.21
C LYS A 212 8.08 -8.62 -5.77
N ILE A 213 7.78 -8.20 -4.54
CA ILE A 213 6.41 -8.06 -4.03
C ILE A 213 5.62 -7.06 -4.90
N ASN A 214 6.24 -5.93 -5.25
CA ASN A 214 5.61 -4.95 -6.13
C ASN A 214 5.31 -5.53 -7.52
N ALA A 215 6.16 -6.41 -8.02
CA ALA A 215 5.92 -7.11 -9.28
C ALA A 215 4.74 -8.09 -9.19
N LEU A 216 4.59 -8.84 -8.10
CA LEU A 216 3.42 -9.71 -7.87
C LEU A 216 2.09 -8.94 -7.88
N ALA A 217 2.08 -7.76 -7.27
CA ALA A 217 0.90 -6.88 -7.25
C ALA A 217 0.63 -6.17 -8.59
N SER A 218 1.54 -6.29 -9.56
CA SER A 218 1.47 -5.62 -10.86
C SER A 218 1.11 -6.59 -12.00
N VAL A 219 0.92 -7.88 -11.71
CA VAL A 219 0.55 -8.87 -12.72
C VAL A 219 -0.84 -8.51 -13.26
N GLU A 220 -0.90 -8.22 -14.55
CA GLU A 220 -2.16 -8.01 -15.26
C GLU A 220 -3.02 -9.28 -15.13
N LEU A 221 -4.21 -9.10 -14.60
CA LEU A 221 -5.24 -10.12 -14.62
C LEU A 221 -5.77 -10.17 -16.05
N GLY A 222 -5.20 -11.09 -16.88
CA GLY A 222 -5.68 -11.37 -18.22
C GLY A 222 -7.12 -11.90 -18.25
#